data_54ce9344816cd85a19a7d7a3a809f1fe
#
_entry.id   54ce9344816cd85a19a7d7a3a809f1fe
#
_cell.length_a   1.000
_cell.length_b   1.000
_cell.length_c   1.000
_cell.angle_alpha   90.00
_cell.angle_beta   90.00
_cell.angle_gamma   90.00
#
_symmetry.space_group_name_H-M   'P 1'
#
loop_
_entity.id
_entity.type
_entity.pdbx_description
1 polymer ?
#
loop_
_entity_poly.entity_id
_entity_poly.type
_entity_poly.pdbx_seq_one_letter_code
_entity_poly.pdbx_strand_id
1 'polypeptide(L)'
;MLKPTAYLASAVAVVVVCLSSYSAPASAGNDGVVRLKSVYPIGETISRLKNDIAAKGIVFFSEVDQSQLAAGAGITLRPSVLLTFGNPPLGTQFITSNPNAGLDWPVRLLVFESEKGEVWTAYTDFGWIARRHGIKNRTAQFKMATEVIASITSAVTKK
;
A
#
# COMPACT_ATOMS: atom_id res chain seq x y z
N MET A 1 -12.73 -2.78 -76.75
CA MET A 1 -13.12 -3.58 -75.58
C MET A 1 -12.00 -3.50 -74.56
N LEU A 2 -12.08 -2.59 -73.57
CA LEU A 2 -11.15 -2.48 -72.51
C LEU A 2 -11.75 -3.14 -71.26
N LYS A 3 -11.01 -4.06 -70.65
CA LYS A 3 -11.36 -4.69 -69.34
C LYS A 3 -10.90 -3.78 -68.20
N PRO A 4 -11.73 -3.56 -67.14
CA PRO A 4 -11.26 -2.83 -65.95
C PRO A 4 -10.50 -3.75 -65.00
N THR A 5 -9.33 -3.30 -64.57
CA THR A 5 -8.47 -3.92 -63.56
C THR A 5 -8.97 -3.53 -62.18
N ALA A 6 -9.40 -4.52 -61.37
CA ALA A 6 -9.82 -4.31 -59.99
C ALA A 6 -8.59 -4.23 -59.07
N TYR A 7 -8.42 -3.11 -58.36
CA TYR A 7 -7.45 -2.95 -57.28
C TYR A 7 -8.06 -3.48 -55.97
N LEU A 8 -7.48 -4.56 -55.44
CA LEU A 8 -7.75 -5.02 -54.08
C LEU A 8 -6.97 -4.13 -53.08
N ALA A 9 -7.70 -3.33 -52.33
CA ALA A 9 -7.15 -2.60 -51.18
C ALA A 9 -7.08 -3.53 -49.97
N SER A 10 -5.89 -3.97 -49.59
CA SER A 10 -5.64 -4.69 -48.33
C SER A 10 -5.67 -3.71 -47.17
N ALA A 11 -6.73 -3.78 -46.33
CA ALA A 11 -6.78 -3.08 -45.06
C ALA A 11 -5.96 -3.84 -44.01
N VAL A 12 -4.82 -3.30 -43.63
CA VAL A 12 -4.03 -3.80 -42.49
C VAL A 12 -4.66 -3.27 -41.20
N ALA A 13 -5.36 -4.13 -40.48
CA ALA A 13 -5.84 -3.80 -39.14
C ALA A 13 -4.67 -3.84 -38.14
N VAL A 14 -4.25 -2.67 -37.66
CA VAL A 14 -3.28 -2.54 -36.55
C VAL A 14 -4.03 -2.83 -35.26
N VAL A 15 -3.84 -4.02 -34.69
CA VAL A 15 -4.31 -4.35 -33.34
C VAL A 15 -3.35 -3.72 -32.35
N VAL A 16 -3.76 -2.60 -31.73
CA VAL A 16 -3.06 -2.00 -30.58
C VAL A 16 -3.38 -2.83 -29.35
N VAL A 17 -2.47 -3.73 -28.97
CA VAL A 17 -2.54 -4.45 -27.70
C VAL A 17 -2.14 -3.49 -26.60
N CYS A 18 -3.12 -2.94 -25.86
CA CYS A 18 -2.87 -2.22 -24.61
C CYS A 18 -2.36 -3.21 -23.56
N LEU A 19 -1.04 -3.31 -23.40
CA LEU A 19 -0.40 -3.99 -22.28
C LEU A 19 -0.70 -3.20 -21.00
N SER A 20 -1.78 -3.56 -20.33
CA SER A 20 -2.05 -3.12 -18.98
C SER A 20 -0.92 -3.66 -18.09
N SER A 21 0.00 -2.79 -17.66
CA SER A 21 1.08 -3.14 -16.73
C SER A 21 0.46 -3.51 -15.39
N TYR A 22 0.16 -4.78 -15.19
CA TYR A 22 -0.13 -5.32 -13.87
C TYR A 22 1.14 -5.21 -13.03
N SER A 23 1.18 -4.19 -12.16
CA SER A 23 2.20 -4.13 -11.12
C SER A 23 1.94 -5.30 -10.17
N ALA A 24 2.88 -6.23 -10.08
CA ALA A 24 2.83 -7.29 -9.07
C ALA A 24 2.66 -6.66 -7.68
N PRO A 25 1.87 -7.26 -6.79
CA PRO A 25 1.76 -6.79 -5.42
C PRO A 25 3.14 -6.81 -4.77
N ALA A 26 3.46 -5.76 -4.00
CA ALA A 26 4.70 -5.71 -3.26
C ALA A 26 4.78 -6.92 -2.33
N SER A 27 5.90 -7.66 -2.41
CA SER A 27 6.14 -8.83 -1.56
C SER A 27 6.84 -8.39 -0.27
N ALA A 28 6.42 -8.97 0.85
CA ALA A 28 7.11 -8.79 2.12
C ALA A 28 8.51 -9.41 2.07
N GLY A 29 9.49 -8.77 2.71
CA GLY A 29 10.76 -9.39 3.03
C GLY A 29 10.60 -10.57 4.02
N ASN A 30 11.68 -11.29 4.30
CA ASN A 30 11.69 -12.40 5.28
C ASN A 30 11.32 -11.94 6.70
N ASP A 31 11.37 -10.63 6.96
CA ASP A 31 10.99 -9.98 8.23
C ASP A 31 9.48 -9.67 8.33
N GLY A 32 8.69 -10.01 7.32
CA GLY A 32 7.27 -9.73 7.27
C GLY A 32 6.94 -8.27 7.01
N VAL A 33 7.90 -7.43 6.60
CA VAL A 33 7.68 -6.01 6.31
C VAL A 33 7.65 -5.77 4.81
N VAL A 34 6.56 -5.17 4.34
CA VAL A 34 6.44 -4.64 2.98
C VAL A 34 6.97 -3.21 2.95
N ARG A 35 7.88 -2.91 2.02
CA ARG A 35 8.46 -1.58 1.83
C ARG A 35 8.20 -1.09 0.42
N LEU A 36 7.75 0.16 0.30
CA LEU A 36 7.44 0.78 -0.99
C LEU A 36 8.06 2.18 -1.02
N LYS A 37 8.79 2.48 -2.09
CA LYS A 37 9.37 3.81 -2.29
C LYS A 37 8.29 4.78 -2.75
N SER A 38 8.20 5.93 -2.08
CA SER A 38 7.38 7.05 -2.54
C SER A 38 8.10 7.84 -3.62
N VAL A 39 7.34 8.38 -4.56
CA VAL A 39 7.85 9.32 -5.59
C VAL A 39 7.66 10.78 -5.16
N TYR A 40 7.16 11.02 -3.95
CA TYR A 40 6.86 12.33 -3.39
C TYR A 40 7.72 12.63 -2.15
N PRO A 41 7.93 13.91 -1.81
CA PRO A 41 8.49 14.32 -0.53
C PRO A 41 7.62 13.81 0.64
N ILE A 42 8.21 13.71 1.85
CA ILE A 42 7.55 13.06 2.98
C ILE A 42 6.22 13.72 3.36
N GLY A 43 6.13 15.05 3.41
CA GLY A 43 4.89 15.76 3.74
C GLY A 43 3.77 15.51 2.72
N GLU A 44 4.11 15.49 1.43
CA GLU A 44 3.14 15.17 0.37
C GLU A 44 2.73 13.70 0.41
N THR A 45 3.68 12.78 0.67
CA THR A 45 3.42 11.35 0.86
C THR A 45 2.37 11.14 1.96
N ILE A 46 2.58 11.75 3.14
CA ILE A 46 1.65 11.66 4.27
C ILE A 46 0.27 12.21 3.90
N SER A 47 0.22 13.40 3.28
CA SER A 47 -1.04 14.03 2.87
C SER A 47 -1.83 13.17 1.88
N ARG A 48 -1.17 12.58 0.87
CA ARG A 48 -1.80 11.70 -0.11
C ARG A 48 -2.35 10.43 0.52
N LEU A 49 -1.59 9.80 1.42
CA LEU A 49 -2.03 8.61 2.15
C LEU A 49 -3.26 8.91 3.01
N LYS A 50 -3.25 10.01 3.77
CA LYS A 50 -4.40 10.42 4.61
C LYS A 50 -5.64 10.71 3.77
N ASN A 51 -5.50 11.38 2.63
CA ASN A 51 -6.60 11.67 1.73
C ASN A 51 -7.18 10.37 1.13
N ASP A 52 -6.34 9.41 0.74
CA ASP A 52 -6.79 8.14 0.19
C ASP A 52 -7.46 7.25 1.26
N ILE A 53 -6.94 7.23 2.49
CA ILE A 53 -7.57 6.58 3.65
C ILE A 53 -8.99 7.14 3.88
N ALA A 54 -9.11 8.48 3.88
CA ALA A 54 -10.40 9.15 4.06
C ALA A 54 -11.38 8.87 2.91
N ALA A 55 -10.90 8.93 1.66
CA ALA A 55 -11.71 8.65 0.47
C ALA A 55 -12.27 7.22 0.44
N LYS A 56 -11.60 6.28 1.09
CA LYS A 56 -12.03 4.88 1.25
C LYS A 56 -12.94 4.65 2.47
N GLY A 57 -13.30 5.71 3.21
CA GLY A 57 -14.13 5.60 4.42
C GLY A 57 -13.44 4.82 5.55
N ILE A 58 -12.12 4.77 5.56
CA ILE A 58 -11.33 4.09 6.59
C ILE A 58 -11.10 5.07 7.75
N VAL A 59 -11.25 4.58 8.98
CA VAL A 59 -11.07 5.40 10.18
C VAL A 59 -9.58 5.69 10.39
N PHE A 60 -9.21 6.94 10.40
CA PHE A 60 -7.88 7.40 10.78
C PHE A 60 -7.84 7.61 12.30
N PHE A 61 -6.90 6.98 13.01
CA PHE A 61 -6.82 7.03 14.47
C PHE A 61 -5.77 8.03 14.96
N SER A 62 -4.53 7.93 14.45
CA SER A 62 -3.47 8.83 14.91
C SER A 62 -2.33 8.95 13.90
N GLU A 63 -1.59 10.05 14.09
CA GLU A 63 -0.31 10.34 13.45
C GLU A 63 0.71 10.62 14.57
N VAL A 64 1.81 9.89 14.57
CA VAL A 64 2.89 10.04 15.53
C VAL A 64 4.16 10.45 14.81
N ASP A 65 4.57 11.71 14.97
CA ASP A 65 5.86 12.19 14.48
C ASP A 65 6.98 11.72 15.41
N GLN A 66 7.62 10.62 15.03
CA GLN A 66 8.71 10.00 15.80
C GLN A 66 9.96 10.87 15.79
N SER A 67 10.20 11.64 14.73
CA SER A 67 11.34 12.56 14.63
C SER A 67 11.18 13.74 15.58
N GLN A 68 9.98 14.27 15.73
CA GLN A 68 9.69 15.31 16.71
C GLN A 68 9.82 14.80 18.15
N LEU A 69 9.35 13.59 18.44
CA LEU A 69 9.53 12.95 19.75
C LEU A 69 11.01 12.74 20.07
N ALA A 70 11.80 12.29 19.12
CA ALA A 70 13.25 12.13 19.27
C ALA A 70 13.93 13.46 19.57
N ALA A 71 13.57 14.54 18.82
CA ALA A 71 14.11 15.88 19.04
C ALA A 71 13.80 16.39 20.46
N GLY A 72 12.58 16.13 20.97
CA GLY A 72 12.20 16.45 22.35
C GLY A 72 13.05 15.73 23.42
N ALA A 73 13.65 14.59 23.06
CA ALA A 73 14.57 13.82 23.89
C ALA A 73 16.07 14.13 23.61
N GLY A 74 16.37 15.14 22.79
CA GLY A 74 17.74 15.49 22.40
C GLY A 74 18.39 14.51 21.42
N ILE A 75 17.58 13.66 20.72
CA ILE A 75 18.04 12.66 19.77
C ILE A 75 17.77 13.14 18.36
N THR A 76 18.76 13.06 17.48
CA THR A 76 18.58 13.35 16.05
C THR A 76 18.05 12.12 15.34
N LEU A 77 16.83 12.23 14.82
CA LEU A 77 16.21 11.21 13.98
C LEU A 77 15.81 11.84 12.64
N ARG A 78 16.04 11.12 11.54
CA ARG A 78 15.51 11.54 10.22
C ARG A 78 14.00 11.56 10.27
N PRO A 79 13.34 12.31 9.37
CA PRO A 79 11.88 12.32 9.27
C PRO A 79 11.28 10.92 9.32
N SER A 80 10.42 10.68 10.29
CA SER A 80 9.77 9.38 10.53
C SER A 80 8.42 9.61 11.20
N VAL A 81 7.35 9.19 10.52
CA VAL A 81 5.96 9.40 10.96
C VAL A 81 5.20 8.09 10.89
N LEU A 82 4.55 7.70 11.98
CA LEU A 82 3.70 6.52 12.05
C LEU A 82 2.24 6.93 11.94
N LEU A 83 1.55 6.42 10.91
CA LEU A 83 0.12 6.57 10.71
C LEU A 83 -0.60 5.33 11.24
N THR A 84 -1.68 5.51 12.01
CA THR A 84 -2.53 4.40 12.44
C THR A 84 -3.95 4.60 11.92
N PHE A 85 -4.51 3.57 11.30
CA PHE A 85 -5.85 3.60 10.73
C PHE A 85 -6.44 2.18 10.63
N GLY A 86 -7.72 2.07 10.32
CA GLY A 86 -8.32 0.75 10.14
C GLY A 86 -9.80 0.81 9.83
N ASN A 87 -10.31 -0.34 9.39
CA ASN A 87 -11.73 -0.59 9.21
C ASN A 87 -12.19 -1.52 10.35
N PRO A 88 -12.93 -1.02 11.37
CA PRO A 88 -13.33 -1.82 12.53
C PRO A 88 -14.09 -3.11 12.16
N PRO A 89 -15.09 -3.10 11.25
CA PRO A 89 -15.77 -4.32 10.81
C PRO A 89 -14.85 -5.39 10.24
N LEU A 90 -13.73 -5.01 9.64
CA LEU A 90 -12.74 -5.95 9.09
C LEU A 90 -11.72 -6.37 10.14
N GLY A 91 -11.09 -5.40 10.82
CA GLY A 91 -9.99 -5.66 11.73
C GLY A 91 -10.39 -6.44 12.98
N THR A 92 -11.59 -6.20 13.53
CA THR A 92 -12.08 -6.93 14.71
C THR A 92 -12.30 -8.41 14.44
N GLN A 93 -12.49 -8.83 13.18
CA GLN A 93 -12.62 -10.25 12.83
C GLN A 93 -11.31 -11.02 13.06
N PHE A 94 -10.15 -10.37 12.98
CA PHE A 94 -8.88 -11.01 13.33
C PHE A 94 -8.78 -11.24 14.83
N ILE A 95 -9.19 -10.24 15.63
CA ILE A 95 -9.19 -10.29 17.09
C ILE A 95 -10.17 -11.34 17.62
N THR A 96 -11.32 -11.52 16.97
CA THR A 96 -12.27 -12.58 17.33
C THR A 96 -11.73 -13.99 17.07
N SER A 97 -10.78 -14.15 16.16
CA SER A 97 -10.12 -15.44 15.89
C SER A 97 -8.95 -15.70 16.82
N ASN A 98 -8.17 -14.67 17.14
CA ASN A 98 -7.10 -14.70 18.15
C ASN A 98 -6.96 -13.31 18.78
N PRO A 99 -7.25 -13.14 20.09
CA PRO A 99 -7.15 -11.85 20.78
C PRO A 99 -5.80 -11.17 20.64
N ASN A 100 -4.69 -11.92 20.53
CA ASN A 100 -3.35 -11.38 20.35
C ASN A 100 -3.16 -10.66 19.00
N ALA A 101 -4.04 -10.89 18.00
CA ALA A 101 -4.04 -10.14 16.76
C ALA A 101 -4.31 -8.64 16.97
N GLY A 102 -4.87 -8.26 18.12
CA GLY A 102 -5.00 -6.86 18.53
C GLY A 102 -3.68 -6.11 18.66
N LEU A 103 -2.53 -6.82 18.77
CA LEU A 103 -1.20 -6.20 18.73
C LEU A 103 -0.85 -5.66 17.33
N ASP A 104 -1.47 -6.20 16.28
CA ASP A 104 -1.23 -5.80 14.89
C ASP A 104 -2.41 -5.01 14.29
N TRP A 105 -3.40 -4.64 15.09
CA TRP A 105 -4.52 -3.78 14.72
C TRP A 105 -4.71 -2.67 15.78
N PRO A 106 -4.88 -1.40 15.39
CA PRO A 106 -5.01 -0.82 14.06
C PRO A 106 -3.79 -1.04 13.15
N VAL A 107 -4.02 -0.91 11.83
CA VAL A 107 -2.93 -0.93 10.83
C VAL A 107 -1.95 0.17 11.15
N ARG A 108 -0.66 -0.15 11.10
CA ARG A 108 0.46 0.79 11.28
C ARG A 108 1.19 0.93 9.95
N LEU A 109 1.22 2.15 9.43
CA LEU A 109 1.93 2.51 8.22
C LEU A 109 3.00 3.55 8.57
N LEU A 110 4.25 3.14 8.50
CA LEU A 110 5.39 4.02 8.71
C LEU A 110 5.72 4.75 7.41
N VAL A 111 5.94 6.07 7.49
CA VAL A 111 6.50 6.91 6.42
C VAL A 111 7.81 7.48 6.93
N PHE A 112 8.91 7.20 6.24
CA PHE A 112 10.23 7.61 6.72
C PHE A 112 11.18 7.97 5.59
N GLU A 113 12.20 8.78 5.93
CA GLU A 113 13.30 9.13 5.04
C GLU A 113 14.53 8.27 5.31
N SER A 114 15.06 7.62 4.29
CA SER A 114 16.29 6.82 4.36
C SER A 114 17.54 7.70 4.47
N GLU A 115 18.70 7.09 4.74
CA GLU A 115 20.00 7.79 4.73
C GLU A 115 20.33 8.47 3.41
N LYS A 116 19.74 7.99 2.31
CA LYS A 116 19.92 8.54 0.97
C LYS A 116 18.92 9.67 0.63
N GLY A 117 18.10 10.10 1.60
CA GLY A 117 17.06 11.10 1.37
C GLY A 117 15.85 10.57 0.58
N GLU A 118 15.70 9.25 0.45
CA GLU A 118 14.58 8.63 -0.23
C GLU A 118 13.42 8.43 0.75
N VAL A 119 12.21 8.73 0.31
CA VAL A 119 10.99 8.52 1.13
C VAL A 119 10.43 7.13 0.89
N TRP A 120 10.15 6.42 1.96
CA TRP A 120 9.63 5.06 1.97
C TRP A 120 8.37 4.96 2.82
N THR A 121 7.50 4.03 2.44
CA THR A 121 6.40 3.54 3.27
C THR A 121 6.69 2.11 3.68
N ALA A 122 6.35 1.74 4.92
CA ALA A 122 6.53 0.37 5.42
C ALA A 122 5.35 -0.06 6.29
N TYR A 123 4.90 -1.31 6.12
CA TYR A 123 3.84 -1.90 6.94
C TYR A 123 4.05 -3.42 7.08
N THR A 124 3.40 -4.03 8.09
CA THR A 124 3.47 -5.48 8.28
C THR A 124 2.56 -6.19 7.28
N ASP A 125 3.07 -7.18 6.57
CA ASP A 125 2.32 -8.03 5.64
C ASP A 125 1.19 -8.77 6.35
N PHE A 126 -0.01 -8.72 5.79
CA PHE A 126 -1.17 -9.36 6.40
C PHE A 126 -1.12 -10.89 6.39
N GLY A 127 -0.48 -11.49 5.41
CA GLY A 127 -0.22 -12.93 5.40
C GLY A 127 0.76 -13.34 6.51
N TRP A 128 1.75 -12.47 6.78
CA TRP A 128 2.68 -12.67 7.91
C TRP A 128 1.94 -12.56 9.25
N ILE A 129 1.04 -11.55 9.42
CA ILE A 129 0.18 -11.41 10.61
C ILE A 129 -0.68 -12.66 10.81
N ALA A 130 -1.30 -13.18 9.74
CA ALA A 130 -2.09 -14.40 9.79
C ALA A 130 -1.27 -15.59 10.32
N ARG A 131 -0.05 -15.78 9.82
CA ARG A 131 0.87 -16.84 10.27
C ARG A 131 1.32 -16.62 11.72
N ARG A 132 1.72 -15.41 12.09
CA ARG A 132 2.16 -15.03 13.44
C ARG A 132 1.12 -15.41 14.51
N HIS A 133 -0.15 -15.16 14.22
CA HIS A 133 -1.26 -15.41 15.15
C HIS A 133 -1.97 -16.74 14.90
N GLY A 134 -1.51 -17.57 13.96
CA GLY A 134 -2.10 -18.87 13.66
C GLY A 134 -3.54 -18.81 13.15
N ILE A 135 -3.97 -17.70 12.55
CA ILE A 135 -5.33 -17.48 12.07
C ILE A 135 -5.52 -18.11 10.69
N LYS A 136 -6.30 -19.19 10.62
CA LYS A 136 -6.57 -19.94 9.38
C LYS A 136 -7.99 -19.77 8.85
N ASN A 137 -8.91 -19.26 9.67
CA ASN A 137 -10.34 -19.17 9.39
C ASN A 137 -10.80 -17.78 8.89
N ARG A 138 -9.86 -16.89 8.49
CA ARG A 138 -10.13 -15.53 8.00
C ARG A 138 -9.37 -15.20 6.71
N THR A 139 -9.15 -16.18 5.84
CA THR A 139 -8.35 -16.03 4.60
C THR A 139 -8.91 -14.93 3.70
N ALA A 140 -10.23 -14.86 3.51
CA ALA A 140 -10.87 -13.82 2.68
C ALA A 140 -10.65 -12.41 3.28
N GLN A 141 -10.73 -12.26 4.60
CA GLN A 141 -10.53 -11.00 5.28
C GLN A 141 -9.07 -10.53 5.22
N PHE A 142 -8.11 -11.44 5.37
CA PHE A 142 -6.69 -11.13 5.19
C PHE A 142 -6.36 -10.73 3.75
N LYS A 143 -6.96 -11.40 2.76
CA LYS A 143 -6.84 -11.01 1.35
C LYS A 143 -7.39 -9.59 1.13
N MET A 144 -8.59 -9.31 1.62
CA MET A 144 -9.20 -7.97 1.53
C MET A 144 -8.31 -6.90 2.19
N ALA A 145 -7.76 -7.15 3.38
CA ALA A 145 -6.87 -6.22 4.06
C ALA A 145 -5.58 -5.96 3.26
N THR A 146 -5.01 -7.00 2.63
CA THR A 146 -3.86 -6.89 1.74
C THR A 146 -4.17 -6.02 0.52
N GLU A 147 -5.33 -6.20 -0.11
CA GLU A 147 -5.75 -5.41 -1.27
C GLU A 147 -5.97 -3.94 -0.90
N VAL A 148 -6.59 -3.68 0.26
CA VAL A 148 -6.83 -2.32 0.76
C VAL A 148 -5.53 -1.58 1.02
N ILE A 149 -4.58 -2.18 1.76
CA ILE A 149 -3.30 -1.50 2.04
C ILE A 149 -2.47 -1.28 0.76
N ALA A 150 -2.48 -2.24 -0.17
CA ALA A 150 -1.83 -2.10 -1.46
C ALA A 150 -2.44 -0.94 -2.28
N SER A 151 -3.77 -0.80 -2.26
CA SER A 151 -4.46 0.33 -2.88
C SER A 151 -4.07 1.67 -2.24
N ILE A 152 -4.04 1.76 -0.90
CA ILE A 152 -3.64 2.99 -0.19
C ILE A 152 -2.20 3.37 -0.56
N THR A 153 -1.26 2.45 -0.48
CA THR A 153 0.15 2.73 -0.75
C THR A 153 0.43 3.00 -2.23
N SER A 154 -0.41 2.52 -3.14
CA SER A 154 -0.29 2.84 -4.58
C SER A 154 -0.45 4.33 -4.88
N ALA A 155 -1.15 5.09 -4.04
CA ALA A 155 -1.33 6.54 -4.17
C ALA A 155 -0.01 7.34 -4.13
N VAL A 156 1.08 6.73 -3.65
CA VAL A 156 2.37 7.40 -3.49
C VAL A 156 3.52 6.76 -4.27
N THR A 157 3.29 5.62 -4.94
CA THR A 157 4.32 4.90 -5.70
C THR A 157 4.39 5.28 -7.17
N LYS A 158 3.40 6.01 -7.68
CA LYS A 158 3.31 6.48 -9.08
C LYS A 158 2.92 7.96 -9.12
N LYS A 159 3.43 8.69 -10.13
CA LYS A 159 2.98 10.05 -10.48
C LYS A 159 1.80 10.00 -11.41
#